data_58d0c140b84e89548d243e96bfbbe45f
#
_entry.id   58d0c140b84e89548d243e96bfbbe45f
#
_cell.length_a   1.000
_cell.length_b   1.000
_cell.length_c   1.000
_cell.angle_alpha   90.00
_cell.angle_beta   90.00
_cell.angle_gamma   90.00
#
_symmetry.space_group_name_H-M   'P 1'
#
loop_
_entity.id
_entity.type
_entity.pdbx_description
1 polymer ?
#
loop_
_entity_poly.entity_id
_entity_poly.type
_entity_poly.pdbx_seq_one_letter_code
_entity_poly.pdbx_strand_id
1 'polypeptide(L)'
;ILLLLLTTKIFSQEMYNLETCETDIAYNVPQFYQDFFQCVKVRLSESGDYVNLYFNAKPPYQTWYYDASNVTSSNNPNWIPFQSTGPGSYQNPGVIAEQEFVISVPVNPTPRQGVIINASTVDGEVTTSDYEYPMGSIGAALNGVTLFNPLAAPGDIIENEAFSFDLYNGHPAGDTYHYHT
;
A
#
# COMPACT_ATOMS: atom_id res chain seq x y z
N ILE A 1 -4.32 -56.69 3.26
CA ILE A 1 -4.23 -55.38 3.93
C ILE A 1 -3.70 -54.41 2.89
N LEU A 2 -4.62 -53.55 2.36
CA LEU A 2 -4.27 -52.48 1.39
C LEU A 2 -3.87 -51.23 2.17
N LEU A 3 -2.56 -50.91 2.16
CA LEU A 3 -2.05 -49.69 2.80
C LEU A 3 -2.31 -48.50 1.90
N LEU A 4 -3.31 -47.69 2.23
CA LEU A 4 -3.61 -46.44 1.52
C LEU A 4 -2.59 -45.38 1.95
N LEU A 5 -1.57 -45.12 1.13
CA LEU A 5 -0.65 -44.01 1.33
C LEU A 5 -1.37 -42.72 1.00
N LEU A 6 -1.88 -42.02 2.03
CA LEU A 6 -2.34 -40.65 1.92
C LEU A 6 -1.13 -39.72 1.73
N THR A 7 -0.83 -39.37 0.52
CA THR A 7 0.11 -38.27 0.20
C THR A 7 -0.57 -36.95 0.52
N THR A 8 -0.30 -36.37 1.69
CA THR A 8 -0.63 -34.98 1.96
C THR A 8 0.24 -34.09 1.09
N LYS A 9 -0.35 -33.47 0.06
CA LYS A 9 0.32 -32.36 -0.63
C LYS A 9 0.47 -31.24 0.38
N ILE A 10 1.66 -30.99 0.86
CA ILE A 10 2.01 -29.77 1.58
C ILE A 10 2.02 -28.68 0.49
N PHE A 11 0.93 -27.92 0.40
CA PHE A 11 0.95 -26.68 -0.39
C PHE A 11 1.80 -25.70 0.43
N SER A 12 3.05 -25.45 0.01
CA SER A 12 3.77 -24.28 0.48
C SER A 12 2.98 -23.05 -0.03
N GLN A 13 2.68 -22.13 0.86
CA GLN A 13 2.09 -20.85 0.46
C GLN A 13 3.06 -20.17 -0.51
N GLU A 14 2.55 -19.78 -1.68
CA GLU A 14 3.34 -19.08 -2.69
C GLU A 14 3.65 -17.65 -2.21
N MET A 15 4.84 -17.15 -2.54
CA MET A 15 5.21 -15.78 -2.23
C MET A 15 4.36 -14.80 -3.06
N TYR A 16 3.75 -13.82 -2.42
CA TYR A 16 3.05 -12.73 -3.08
C TYR A 16 4.07 -11.73 -3.62
N ASN A 17 4.14 -11.59 -4.93
CA ASN A 17 5.05 -10.68 -5.62
C ASN A 17 4.42 -10.18 -6.93
N LEU A 18 5.12 -9.38 -7.72
CA LEU A 18 4.61 -8.82 -8.98
C LEU A 18 4.29 -9.88 -10.04
N GLU A 19 4.83 -11.10 -9.94
CA GLU A 19 4.56 -12.20 -10.87
C GLU A 19 3.34 -13.03 -10.41
N THR A 20 3.09 -13.08 -9.10
CA THR A 20 2.06 -13.94 -8.50
C THR A 20 0.83 -13.18 -8.03
N CYS A 21 0.90 -11.85 -7.90
CA CYS A 21 -0.24 -11.03 -7.56
C CYS A 21 -1.26 -10.99 -8.71
N GLU A 22 -2.53 -10.89 -8.36
CA GLU A 22 -3.59 -10.76 -9.36
C GLU A 22 -3.59 -9.35 -9.96
N THR A 23 -3.42 -9.26 -11.29
CA THR A 23 -3.57 -8.04 -12.07
C THR A 23 -4.70 -8.25 -13.08
N ASP A 24 -5.78 -7.47 -12.96
CA ASP A 24 -6.98 -7.59 -13.78
C ASP A 24 -7.40 -6.22 -14.30
N ILE A 25 -6.88 -5.81 -15.45
CA ILE A 25 -7.07 -4.49 -16.05
C ILE A 25 -7.96 -4.60 -17.28
N ALA A 26 -9.09 -3.89 -17.28
CA ALA A 26 -10.00 -3.89 -18.42
C ALA A 26 -9.37 -3.21 -19.64
N TYR A 27 -9.62 -3.76 -20.83
CA TYR A 27 -9.07 -3.25 -22.08
C TYR A 27 -9.54 -1.84 -22.47
N ASN A 28 -10.66 -1.39 -21.91
CA ASN A 28 -11.29 -0.10 -22.22
C ASN A 28 -10.90 1.04 -21.27
N VAL A 29 -9.97 0.80 -20.34
CA VAL A 29 -9.38 1.88 -19.52
C VAL A 29 -8.23 2.58 -20.25
N PRO A 30 -7.85 3.81 -19.88
CA PRO A 30 -6.71 4.48 -20.50
C PRO A 30 -5.44 3.63 -20.49
N GLN A 31 -4.66 3.70 -21.55
CA GLN A 31 -3.47 2.87 -21.80
C GLN A 31 -2.45 2.94 -20.63
N PHE A 32 -2.33 4.10 -19.99
CA PHE A 32 -1.47 4.28 -18.82
C PHE A 32 -1.69 3.22 -17.72
N TYR A 33 -2.95 2.86 -17.44
CA TYR A 33 -3.24 1.84 -16.43
C TYR A 33 -2.81 0.45 -16.88
N GLN A 34 -2.95 0.15 -18.17
CA GLN A 34 -2.58 -1.13 -18.76
C GLN A 34 -1.05 -1.33 -18.76
N ASP A 35 -0.31 -0.25 -18.98
CA ASP A 35 1.15 -0.31 -19.14
C ASP A 35 1.90 -0.36 -17.80
N PHE A 36 1.34 0.27 -16.74
CA PHE A 36 2.12 0.54 -15.54
C PHE A 36 1.59 -0.07 -14.25
N PHE A 37 0.30 -0.39 -14.16
CA PHE A 37 -0.27 -0.92 -12.93
C PHE A 37 -0.16 -2.44 -12.83
N GLN A 38 0.16 -2.93 -11.64
CA GLN A 38 0.20 -4.35 -11.28
C GLN A 38 -0.43 -4.55 -9.90
N CYS A 39 -0.85 -5.78 -9.59
CA CYS A 39 -1.49 -6.14 -8.31
C CYS A 39 -2.77 -5.37 -8.02
N VAL A 40 -3.48 -4.95 -9.04
CA VAL A 40 -4.72 -4.18 -8.95
C VAL A 40 -5.76 -4.70 -9.94
N LYS A 41 -7.03 -4.46 -9.64
CA LYS A 41 -8.12 -4.56 -10.60
C LYS A 41 -8.53 -3.16 -11.03
N VAL A 42 -8.60 -2.91 -12.35
CA VAL A 42 -8.94 -1.59 -12.90
C VAL A 42 -10.15 -1.69 -13.81
N ARG A 43 -11.13 -0.84 -13.59
CA ARG A 43 -12.38 -0.80 -14.36
C ARG A 43 -12.77 0.64 -14.67
N LEU A 44 -13.34 0.85 -15.83
CA LEU A 44 -14.06 2.09 -16.14
C LEU A 44 -15.41 2.07 -15.38
N SER A 45 -15.84 3.22 -14.87
CA SER A 45 -17.18 3.36 -14.30
C SER A 45 -18.26 3.16 -15.38
N GLU A 46 -19.50 2.87 -14.98
CA GLU A 46 -20.62 2.72 -15.92
C GLU A 46 -20.85 3.97 -16.78
N SER A 47 -20.64 5.17 -16.22
CA SER A 47 -20.74 6.43 -16.94
C SER A 47 -19.57 6.71 -17.88
N GLY A 48 -18.44 6.02 -17.70
CA GLY A 48 -17.20 6.28 -18.42
C GLY A 48 -16.39 7.48 -17.89
N ASP A 49 -16.83 8.15 -16.83
CA ASP A 49 -16.21 9.38 -16.32
C ASP A 49 -15.05 9.10 -15.35
N TYR A 50 -14.99 7.90 -14.77
CA TYR A 50 -14.00 7.53 -13.77
C TYR A 50 -13.34 6.20 -14.09
N VAL A 51 -12.07 6.09 -13.72
CA VAL A 51 -11.36 4.82 -13.60
C VAL A 51 -11.36 4.43 -12.11
N ASN A 52 -11.87 3.24 -11.82
CA ASN A 52 -11.88 2.67 -10.48
C ASN A 52 -10.73 1.69 -10.32
N LEU A 53 -9.86 1.93 -9.35
CA LEU A 53 -8.77 1.05 -8.93
C LEU A 53 -9.20 0.31 -7.67
N TYR A 54 -9.17 -1.01 -7.71
CA TYR A 54 -9.44 -1.91 -6.59
C TYR A 54 -8.14 -2.61 -6.20
N PHE A 55 -7.73 -2.54 -4.96
CA PHE A 55 -6.47 -3.12 -4.51
C PHE A 55 -6.48 -3.44 -3.02
N ASN A 56 -5.61 -4.35 -2.61
CA ASN A 56 -5.58 -4.88 -1.25
C ASN A 56 -4.50 -4.26 -0.36
N ALA A 57 -3.73 -3.30 -0.87
CA ALA A 57 -2.63 -2.62 -0.18
C ALA A 57 -1.51 -3.53 0.35
N LYS A 58 -1.46 -4.80 -0.07
CA LYS A 58 -0.35 -5.69 0.29
C LYS A 58 0.87 -5.38 -0.58
N PRO A 59 2.04 -5.16 0.00
CA PRO A 59 3.25 -4.96 -0.79
C PRO A 59 3.67 -6.28 -1.48
N PRO A 60 3.89 -6.28 -2.82
CA PRO A 60 4.26 -7.48 -3.57
C PRO A 60 5.77 -7.78 -3.47
N TYR A 61 6.29 -7.84 -2.25
CA TYR A 61 7.67 -8.15 -1.91
C TYR A 61 7.80 -8.61 -0.47
N GLN A 62 9.01 -8.96 -0.06
CA GLN A 62 9.28 -9.40 1.30
C GLN A 62 9.51 -8.20 2.22
N THR A 63 8.87 -8.23 3.38
CA THR A 63 9.09 -7.25 4.47
C THR A 63 8.86 -7.93 5.82
N TRP A 64 9.46 -7.39 6.88
CA TRP A 64 9.23 -7.88 8.24
C TRP A 64 7.81 -7.59 8.75
N TYR A 65 7.08 -6.71 8.09
CA TYR A 65 5.71 -6.37 8.46
C TYR A 65 4.64 -7.41 8.08
N TYR A 66 5.02 -8.48 7.38
CA TYR A 66 4.14 -9.63 7.17
C TYR A 66 3.97 -10.50 8.41
N ASP A 67 4.67 -10.16 9.51
CA ASP A 67 4.47 -10.80 10.82
C ASP A 67 4.77 -9.82 11.96
N ALA A 68 4.41 -10.20 13.19
CA ALA A 68 4.54 -9.35 14.36
C ALA A 68 6.01 -9.03 14.70
N SER A 69 6.25 -7.88 15.33
CA SER A 69 7.60 -7.40 15.68
C SER A 69 8.37 -8.31 16.65
N ASN A 70 7.69 -9.21 17.34
CA ASN A 70 8.29 -10.16 18.28
C ASN A 70 8.52 -11.57 17.68
N VAL A 71 8.23 -11.75 16.38
CA VAL A 71 8.44 -13.01 15.68
C VAL A 71 9.89 -13.13 15.23
N THR A 72 10.50 -14.27 15.52
CA THR A 72 11.88 -14.59 15.12
C THR A 72 11.96 -15.57 13.95
N SER A 73 10.83 -16.19 13.62
CA SER A 73 10.69 -17.14 12.51
C SER A 73 9.22 -17.17 12.08
N SER A 74 8.96 -17.11 10.79
CA SER A 74 7.62 -17.14 10.22
C SER A 74 7.52 -18.17 9.10
N ASN A 75 6.34 -18.75 8.93
CA ASN A 75 6.01 -19.60 7.77
C ASN A 75 5.48 -18.77 6.58
N ASN A 76 5.31 -17.44 6.74
CA ASN A 76 4.89 -16.58 5.66
C ASN A 76 6.05 -16.35 4.67
N PRO A 77 5.93 -16.73 3.40
CA PRO A 77 7.00 -16.59 2.41
C PRO A 77 7.36 -15.12 2.11
N ASN A 78 6.48 -14.18 2.45
CA ASN A 78 6.74 -12.75 2.30
C ASN A 78 7.41 -12.12 3.52
N TRP A 79 7.56 -12.85 4.61
CA TRP A 79 8.23 -12.33 5.80
C TRP A 79 9.75 -12.50 5.70
N ILE A 80 10.45 -11.48 6.16
CA ILE A 80 11.90 -11.50 6.46
C ILE A 80 12.14 -10.97 7.88
N PRO A 81 13.23 -11.39 8.56
CA PRO A 81 13.60 -10.81 9.84
C PRO A 81 13.78 -9.29 9.77
N PHE A 82 13.43 -8.60 10.84
CA PHE A 82 13.64 -7.16 10.96
C PHE A 82 15.11 -6.79 10.68
N GLN A 83 15.28 -5.73 9.88
CA GLN A 83 16.58 -5.17 9.54
C GLN A 83 16.60 -3.69 9.93
N SER A 84 17.60 -3.28 10.69
CA SER A 84 17.79 -1.88 11.01
C SER A 84 18.12 -1.09 9.74
N THR A 85 17.32 -0.09 9.40
CA THR A 85 17.46 0.69 8.16
C THR A 85 18.01 2.10 8.37
N GLY A 86 18.24 2.53 9.62
CA GLY A 86 18.77 3.87 9.91
C GLY A 86 18.89 4.17 11.40
N PRO A 87 19.29 5.38 11.76
CA PRO A 87 19.39 5.80 13.16
C PRO A 87 18.02 5.67 13.88
N GLY A 88 18.00 4.97 15.01
CA GLY A 88 16.78 4.74 15.76
C GLY A 88 15.76 3.84 15.05
N SER A 89 16.20 3.04 14.10
CA SER A 89 15.36 2.08 13.37
C SER A 89 14.52 1.25 14.32
N TYR A 90 13.25 1.16 14.00
CA TYR A 90 12.23 0.58 14.83
C TYR A 90 11.22 -0.19 13.97
N GLN A 91 10.93 -1.42 14.34
CA GLN A 91 9.81 -2.15 13.77
C GLN A 91 8.56 -1.78 14.58
N ASN A 92 7.61 -1.04 14.00
CA ASN A 92 6.35 -0.77 14.69
C ASN A 92 5.54 -2.08 14.88
N PRO A 93 4.57 -2.12 15.79
CA PRO A 93 3.83 -3.34 16.10
C PRO A 93 2.79 -3.73 15.04
N GLY A 94 2.58 -2.90 14.02
CA GLY A 94 1.63 -3.17 12.94
C GLY A 94 2.00 -4.40 12.13
N VAL A 95 0.98 -5.12 11.67
CA VAL A 95 1.11 -6.33 10.83
C VAL A 95 0.22 -6.14 9.61
N ILE A 96 0.77 -6.43 8.43
CA ILE A 96 0.03 -6.28 7.17
C ILE A 96 -1.18 -7.21 7.14
N ALA A 97 -2.37 -6.64 6.93
CA ALA A 97 -3.55 -7.37 6.54
C ALA A 97 -4.05 -6.92 5.16
N GLU A 98 -4.79 -7.78 4.52
CA GLU A 98 -5.44 -7.49 3.25
C GLU A 98 -6.55 -6.46 3.43
N GLN A 99 -6.54 -5.42 2.61
CA GLN A 99 -7.51 -4.34 2.62
C GLN A 99 -8.42 -4.41 1.39
N GLU A 100 -9.51 -3.66 1.40
CA GLU A 100 -10.42 -3.50 0.27
C GLU A 100 -10.50 -2.01 -0.12
N PHE A 101 -9.45 -1.52 -0.78
CA PHE A 101 -9.43 -0.13 -1.27
C PHE A 101 -10.12 0.00 -2.61
N VAL A 102 -10.86 1.09 -2.77
CA VAL A 102 -11.38 1.57 -4.06
C VAL A 102 -11.04 3.04 -4.20
N ILE A 103 -10.29 3.38 -5.25
CA ILE A 103 -9.99 4.77 -5.60
C ILE A 103 -10.58 5.05 -6.97
N SER A 104 -11.39 6.12 -7.07
CA SER A 104 -11.96 6.57 -8.32
C SER A 104 -11.21 7.80 -8.83
N VAL A 105 -10.59 7.68 -10.00
CA VAL A 105 -9.82 8.74 -10.66
C VAL A 105 -10.61 9.25 -11.87
N PRO A 106 -10.87 10.56 -11.99
CA PRO A 106 -11.54 11.10 -13.18
C PRO A 106 -10.75 10.79 -14.45
N VAL A 107 -11.43 10.35 -15.53
CA VAL A 107 -10.81 10.15 -16.85
C VAL A 107 -10.31 11.47 -17.41
N ASN A 108 -11.04 12.55 -17.19
CA ASN A 108 -10.69 13.91 -17.60
C ASN A 108 -10.62 14.83 -16.37
N PRO A 109 -9.51 14.81 -15.61
CA PRO A 109 -9.39 15.60 -14.40
C PRO A 109 -9.32 17.09 -14.73
N THR A 110 -10.02 17.90 -13.95
CA THR A 110 -9.92 19.36 -14.00
C THR A 110 -9.26 19.88 -12.73
N PRO A 111 -8.38 20.90 -12.84
CA PRO A 111 -7.77 21.51 -11.66
C PRO A 111 -8.83 22.02 -10.69
N ARG A 112 -8.64 21.73 -9.40
CA ARG A 112 -9.49 22.30 -8.35
C ARG A 112 -9.29 23.81 -8.31
N GLN A 113 -10.38 24.57 -8.35
CA GLN A 113 -10.34 26.03 -8.28
C GLN A 113 -9.99 26.49 -6.85
N GLY A 114 -9.18 27.54 -6.75
CA GLY A 114 -8.90 28.21 -5.48
C GLY A 114 -7.93 27.47 -4.55
N VAL A 115 -7.29 26.40 -5.00
CA VAL A 115 -6.24 25.73 -4.21
C VAL A 115 -4.96 26.55 -4.28
N ILE A 116 -4.47 26.99 -3.14
CA ILE A 116 -3.16 27.63 -3.02
C ILE A 116 -2.21 26.58 -2.42
N ILE A 117 -1.27 26.12 -3.23
CA ILE A 117 -0.18 25.26 -2.78
C ILE A 117 1.00 26.16 -2.41
N ASN A 118 1.37 26.17 -1.14
CA ASN A 118 2.53 26.90 -0.63
C ASN A 118 3.23 26.05 0.45
N ALA A 119 4.35 26.53 0.98
CA ALA A 119 5.12 25.79 1.98
C ALA A 119 4.26 25.38 3.19
N SER A 120 3.41 26.25 3.69
CA SER A 120 2.57 25.92 4.86
C SER A 120 1.52 24.86 4.55
N THR A 121 1.07 24.73 3.30
CA THR A 121 0.16 23.65 2.88
C THR A 121 0.88 22.30 2.80
N VAL A 122 2.16 22.32 2.45
CA VAL A 122 2.99 21.11 2.31
C VAL A 122 3.52 20.65 3.67
N ASP A 123 3.88 21.58 4.56
CA ASP A 123 4.50 21.27 5.84
C ASP A 123 3.50 20.91 6.95
N GLY A 124 2.22 20.76 6.64
CA GLY A 124 1.19 20.32 7.59
C GLY A 124 0.84 21.33 8.69
N GLU A 125 1.34 22.56 8.60
CA GLU A 125 1.01 23.63 9.56
C GLU A 125 -0.31 24.35 9.23
N VAL A 126 -0.94 24.01 8.11
CA VAL A 126 -2.18 24.65 7.68
C VAL A 126 -3.39 23.97 8.29
N THR A 127 -4.09 24.73 9.09
CA THR A 127 -5.28 24.30 9.83
C THR A 127 -6.60 24.72 9.17
N THR A 128 -6.59 25.14 7.90
CA THR A 128 -7.81 25.54 7.20
C THR A 128 -8.38 24.34 6.45
N SER A 129 -9.55 23.91 6.84
CA SER A 129 -10.24 22.69 6.42
C SER A 129 -10.40 22.48 4.90
N ASP A 130 -10.26 23.53 4.09
CA ASP A 130 -10.48 23.45 2.64
C ASP A 130 -9.22 23.05 1.84
N TYR A 131 -8.05 23.03 2.48
CA TYR A 131 -6.76 22.82 1.82
C TYR A 131 -5.89 21.75 2.46
N GLU A 132 -6.32 21.18 3.57
CA GLU A 132 -5.60 20.10 4.23
C GLU A 132 -5.65 18.81 3.40
N TYR A 133 -4.53 18.12 3.35
CA TYR A 133 -4.53 16.74 2.88
C TYR A 133 -5.30 15.88 3.90
N PRO A 134 -6.23 15.04 3.45
CA PRO A 134 -6.90 14.12 4.34
C PRO A 134 -5.88 13.16 4.95
N MET A 135 -6.07 12.79 6.22
CA MET A 135 -5.33 11.69 6.82
C MET A 135 -5.70 10.38 6.12
N GLY A 136 -4.71 9.50 5.94
CA GLY A 136 -4.90 8.21 5.32
C GLY A 136 -4.62 8.20 3.82
N SER A 137 -5.30 7.33 3.08
CA SER A 137 -5.05 7.11 1.66
C SER A 137 -5.41 8.32 0.79
N ILE A 138 -4.44 8.79 0.01
CA ILE A 138 -4.62 9.84 -1.00
C ILE A 138 -4.43 9.31 -2.42
N GLY A 139 -4.01 8.06 -2.59
CA GLY A 139 -3.73 7.48 -3.89
C GLY A 139 -3.33 6.02 -3.83
N ALA A 140 -3.01 5.46 -4.99
CA ALA A 140 -2.48 4.12 -5.15
C ALA A 140 -1.13 4.17 -5.88
N ALA A 141 -0.14 3.46 -5.36
CA ALA A 141 1.09 3.18 -6.07
C ALA A 141 0.84 2.19 -7.22
N LEU A 142 1.74 2.16 -8.21
CA LEU A 142 1.62 1.31 -9.40
C LEU A 142 1.58 -0.19 -9.08
N ASN A 143 2.02 -0.59 -7.89
CA ASN A 143 2.06 -1.97 -7.39
C ASN A 143 0.91 -2.31 -6.42
N GLY A 144 -0.15 -1.50 -6.38
CA GLY A 144 -1.32 -1.77 -5.55
C GLY A 144 -1.14 -1.49 -4.05
N VAL A 145 -0.08 -0.81 -3.65
CA VAL A 145 0.07 -0.30 -2.27
C VAL A 145 -0.57 1.08 -2.19
N THR A 146 -1.22 1.37 -1.06
CA THR A 146 -1.81 2.69 -0.87
C THR A 146 -0.74 3.75 -0.60
N LEU A 147 -0.97 4.97 -1.09
CA LEU A 147 -0.18 6.15 -0.80
C LEU A 147 -0.88 6.98 0.27
N PHE A 148 -0.18 7.29 1.35
CA PHE A 148 -0.63 8.26 2.34
C PHE A 148 -0.04 9.63 2.00
N ASN A 149 -0.57 10.68 2.61
CA ASN A 149 -0.01 12.02 2.51
C ASN A 149 1.39 12.09 3.15
N PRO A 150 2.17 13.14 2.90
CA PRO A 150 3.51 13.31 3.46
C PRO A 150 3.53 13.67 4.95
N LEU A 151 2.37 13.70 5.60
CA LEU A 151 2.24 14.06 7.02
C LEU A 151 2.29 12.82 7.90
N ALA A 152 2.89 12.95 9.06
CA ALA A 152 2.82 11.96 10.12
C ALA A 152 1.45 11.97 10.83
N ALA A 153 1.23 10.99 11.71
CA ALA A 153 0.09 10.98 12.60
C ALA A 153 0.03 12.27 13.45
N PRO A 154 -1.16 12.71 13.88
CA PRO A 154 -1.29 13.93 14.70
C PRO A 154 -0.37 13.92 15.91
N GLY A 155 0.47 14.94 16.02
CA GLY A 155 1.44 15.09 17.10
C GLY A 155 2.82 14.46 16.84
N ASP A 156 3.05 13.91 15.66
CA ASP A 156 4.35 13.41 15.22
C ASP A 156 4.82 14.11 13.95
N ILE A 157 6.06 13.89 13.57
CA ILE A 157 6.68 14.38 12.34
C ILE A 157 7.16 13.21 11.48
N ILE A 158 7.12 13.37 10.17
CA ILE A 158 7.41 12.27 9.23
C ILE A 158 8.85 11.74 9.38
N GLU A 159 9.80 12.57 9.79
CA GLU A 159 11.18 12.17 10.07
C GLU A 159 11.27 11.14 11.21
N ASN A 160 10.36 11.19 12.18
CA ASN A 160 10.28 10.19 13.25
C ASN A 160 9.61 8.90 12.75
N GLU A 161 8.58 9.01 11.93
CA GLU A 161 7.92 7.84 11.34
C GLU A 161 8.87 7.07 10.41
N ALA A 162 9.76 7.76 9.71
CA ALA A 162 10.73 7.17 8.80
C ALA A 162 11.65 6.14 9.49
N PHE A 163 11.81 6.19 10.82
CA PHE A 163 12.55 5.15 11.56
C PHE A 163 11.87 3.78 11.54
N SER A 164 10.60 3.73 11.22
CA SER A 164 9.82 2.49 11.08
C SER A 164 9.67 2.01 9.64
N PHE A 165 10.16 2.74 8.65
CA PHE A 165 10.06 2.34 7.25
C PHE A 165 10.91 1.10 6.97
N ASP A 166 10.39 0.22 6.16
CA ASP A 166 11.12 -0.94 5.69
C ASP A 166 12.07 -0.61 4.53
N LEU A 167 12.64 -1.63 3.90
CA LEU A 167 13.59 -1.49 2.79
C LEU A 167 12.99 -0.80 1.55
N TYR A 168 11.68 -0.66 1.49
CA TYR A 168 10.92 -0.08 0.38
C TYR A 168 10.22 1.22 0.75
N ASN A 169 10.63 1.82 1.88
CA ASN A 169 10.07 3.08 2.40
C ASN A 169 8.57 3.02 2.72
N GLY A 170 8.11 1.88 3.23
CA GLY A 170 6.75 1.71 3.68
C GLY A 170 6.68 1.12 5.08
N HIS A 171 5.54 1.27 5.70
CA HIS A 171 5.22 0.68 7.00
C HIS A 171 3.70 0.53 7.18
N PRO A 172 3.21 -0.26 8.16
CA PRO A 172 1.79 -0.33 8.45
C PRO A 172 1.33 0.75 9.43
N ALA A 173 0.18 1.37 9.15
CA ALA A 173 -0.65 2.04 10.15
C ALA A 173 -1.71 1.03 10.63
N GLY A 174 -1.53 0.49 11.83
CA GLY A 174 -2.29 -0.68 12.28
C GLY A 174 -2.00 -1.89 11.39
N ASP A 175 -2.92 -2.24 10.52
CA ASP A 175 -2.81 -3.35 9.58
C ASP A 175 -2.71 -2.92 8.09
N THR A 176 -2.77 -1.64 7.83
CA THR A 176 -2.72 -1.06 6.48
C THR A 176 -1.31 -0.64 6.11
N TYR A 177 -0.67 -1.44 5.26
CA TYR A 177 0.65 -1.07 4.72
C TYR A 177 0.52 0.07 3.71
N HIS A 178 1.40 1.07 3.79
CA HIS A 178 1.36 2.25 2.94
C HIS A 178 2.75 2.85 2.71
N TYR A 179 2.85 3.65 1.64
CA TYR A 179 3.97 4.57 1.43
C TYR A 179 3.56 5.99 1.82
N HIS A 180 4.51 6.78 2.27
CA HIS A 180 4.38 8.25 2.32
C HIS A 180 4.94 8.86 1.04
N THR A 181 4.27 9.90 0.52
CA THR A 181 4.68 10.62 -0.71
C THR A 181 5.52 11.82 -0.36
#